data_bcffeb3453ecd19892cee898a89fe9e6
#
_entry.id   bcffeb3453ecd19892cee898a89fe9e6
#
_cell.length_a   1.000
_cell.length_b   1.000
_cell.length_c   1.000
_cell.angle_alpha   90.00
_cell.angle_beta   90.00
_cell.angle_gamma   90.00
#
_symmetry.space_group_name_H-M   'P 1'
#
loop_
_entity.id
_entity.type
_entity.pdbx_description
1 polymer ?
#
loop_
_entity_poly.entity_id
_entity_poly.type
_entity_poly.pdbx_seq_one_letter_code
_entity_poly.pdbx_strand_id
1 'polypeptide(L)'
;EQKKESTKLERRTRERARRKERRKQEREAREKDPSLEVHRERKPPAQVFDARVVVDLGFDDLMTVDETTSLAAQLGYLYGVNRSSSHPFREVVFTGADRISGRGLGFFPPEGGANTFPSMPSTSESSLFQDRVGQHMEVKSVGMWRRWKRIKLQEYGGLEALWHGHKDQLPVCDKQDVIYLTADTDDTIATLEPGKTYVIGGIVDRNRYKHLCAKKAEALGVRVARLPIDPSFLDGQKINARKVLTVN
;
A
#
# COMPACT_ATOMS: atom_id res chain seq x y z
N GLU A 1 -3.20 30.08 -6.38
CA GLU A 1 -3.63 28.67 -6.31
C GLU A 1 -4.65 28.34 -7.39
N GLN A 2 -5.76 29.06 -7.50
CA GLN A 2 -6.80 28.84 -8.52
C GLN A 2 -6.25 28.80 -9.96
N LYS A 3 -5.28 29.63 -10.30
CA LYS A 3 -4.65 29.66 -11.64
C LYS A 3 -3.80 28.43 -11.92
N LYS A 4 -3.17 27.83 -10.90
CA LYS A 4 -2.41 26.57 -11.02
C LYS A 4 -3.33 25.37 -11.18
N GLU A 5 -4.47 25.37 -10.50
CA GLU A 5 -5.46 24.30 -10.62
C GLU A 5 -6.18 24.30 -11.97
N SER A 6 -6.55 25.48 -12.50
CA SER A 6 -7.15 25.57 -13.84
C SER A 6 -6.20 25.05 -14.91
N THR A 7 -4.93 25.45 -14.87
CA THR A 7 -3.90 24.99 -15.82
C THR A 7 -3.68 23.48 -15.73
N LYS A 8 -3.73 22.90 -14.52
CA LYS A 8 -3.60 21.45 -14.29
C LYS A 8 -4.82 20.69 -14.83
N LEU A 9 -6.01 21.25 -14.67
CA LEU A 9 -7.25 20.67 -15.18
C LEU A 9 -7.29 20.69 -16.71
N GLU A 10 -6.94 21.81 -17.32
CA GLU A 10 -6.84 21.96 -18.77
C GLU A 10 -5.83 20.99 -19.38
N ARG A 11 -4.65 20.86 -18.76
CA ARG A 11 -3.64 19.87 -19.18
C ARG A 11 -4.17 18.45 -19.14
N ARG A 12 -4.87 18.08 -18.06
CA ARG A 12 -5.48 16.73 -17.92
C ARG A 12 -6.58 16.50 -18.95
N THR A 13 -7.40 17.51 -19.24
CA THR A 13 -8.47 17.41 -20.23
C THR A 13 -7.89 17.23 -21.62
N ARG A 14 -6.86 18.02 -21.97
CA ARG A 14 -6.13 17.92 -23.24
C ARG A 14 -5.44 16.56 -23.41
N GLU A 15 -4.83 16.05 -22.37
CA GLU A 15 -4.18 14.73 -22.38
C GLU A 15 -5.20 13.58 -22.55
N ARG A 16 -6.36 13.67 -21.88
CA ARG A 16 -7.47 12.73 -22.07
C ARG A 16 -8.03 12.76 -23.50
N ALA A 17 -8.23 13.94 -24.05
CA ALA A 17 -8.68 14.12 -25.44
C ALA A 17 -7.69 13.51 -26.43
N ARG A 18 -6.38 13.81 -26.27
CA ARG A 18 -5.31 13.23 -27.10
C ARG A 18 -5.24 11.70 -27.00
N ARG A 19 -5.42 11.15 -25.80
CA ARG A 19 -5.45 9.69 -25.59
C ARG A 19 -6.68 9.05 -26.24
N LYS A 20 -7.83 9.70 -26.19
CA LYS A 20 -9.06 9.24 -26.83
C LYS A 20 -8.92 9.24 -28.35
N GLU A 21 -8.37 10.31 -28.92
CA GLU A 21 -8.13 10.45 -30.35
C GLU A 21 -7.12 9.40 -30.86
N ARG A 22 -6.00 9.19 -30.15
CA ARG A 22 -5.03 8.14 -30.50
C ARG A 22 -5.67 6.75 -30.50
N ARG A 23 -6.51 6.44 -29.52
CA ARG A 23 -7.23 5.14 -29.47
C ARG A 23 -8.21 4.97 -30.63
N LYS A 24 -8.84 6.07 -31.06
CA LYS A 24 -9.74 6.08 -32.20
C LYS A 24 -8.96 5.79 -33.49
N GLN A 25 -7.85 6.48 -33.70
CA GLN A 25 -6.97 6.30 -34.86
C GLN A 25 -6.36 4.88 -34.91
N GLU A 26 -5.92 4.37 -33.75
CA GLU A 26 -5.44 2.99 -33.63
C GLU A 26 -6.52 1.95 -33.99
N ARG A 27 -7.78 2.25 -33.63
CA ARG A 27 -8.91 1.37 -33.97
C ARG A 27 -9.22 1.42 -35.46
N GLU A 28 -9.30 2.62 -36.04
CA GLU A 28 -9.55 2.83 -37.47
C GLU A 28 -8.43 2.24 -38.35
N ALA A 29 -7.17 2.36 -37.91
CA ALA A 29 -6.04 1.75 -38.57
C ALA A 29 -6.15 0.20 -38.58
N ARG A 30 -6.58 -0.41 -37.49
CA ARG A 30 -6.82 -1.87 -37.40
C ARG A 30 -8.00 -2.34 -38.24
N GLU A 31 -9.05 -1.55 -38.32
CA GLU A 31 -10.21 -1.85 -39.19
C GLU A 31 -9.82 -1.80 -40.69
N LYS A 32 -8.83 -0.96 -41.08
CA LYS A 32 -8.34 -0.84 -42.44
C LYS A 32 -7.29 -1.89 -42.81
N ASP A 33 -6.51 -2.34 -41.84
CA ASP A 33 -5.45 -3.32 -42.03
C ASP A 33 -5.50 -4.38 -40.91
N PRO A 34 -6.16 -5.51 -41.14
CA PRO A 34 -6.24 -6.62 -40.18
C PRO A 34 -4.89 -7.22 -39.81
N SER A 35 -3.83 -7.00 -40.63
CA SER A 35 -2.47 -7.50 -40.31
C SER A 35 -1.85 -6.72 -39.14
N LEU A 36 -2.39 -5.54 -38.82
CA LEU A 36 -2.03 -4.73 -37.63
C LEU A 36 -2.71 -5.23 -36.35
N GLU A 37 -3.49 -6.30 -36.39
CA GLU A 37 -3.88 -7.01 -35.19
C GLU A 37 -2.63 -7.53 -34.50
N VAL A 38 -2.11 -6.75 -33.57
CA VAL A 38 -1.19 -7.26 -32.58
C VAL A 38 -1.94 -8.38 -31.87
N HIS A 39 -1.66 -9.64 -32.23
CA HIS A 39 -2.05 -10.79 -31.43
C HIS A 39 -1.49 -10.52 -30.02
N ARG A 40 -2.31 -9.88 -29.18
CA ARG A 40 -2.01 -9.88 -27.75
C ARG A 40 -2.14 -11.32 -27.33
N GLU A 41 -1.01 -12.00 -27.33
CA GLU A 41 -0.93 -13.30 -26.68
C GLU A 41 -1.67 -13.15 -25.34
N ARG A 42 -2.72 -13.94 -25.18
CA ARG A 42 -3.45 -13.94 -23.92
C ARG A 42 -2.43 -14.33 -22.87
N LYS A 43 -2.08 -13.38 -21.99
CA LYS A 43 -1.20 -13.70 -20.88
C LYS A 43 -1.75 -14.97 -20.21
N PRO A 44 -0.89 -15.94 -19.94
CA PRO A 44 -1.31 -17.15 -19.26
C PRO A 44 -2.05 -16.75 -17.95
N PRO A 45 -3.00 -17.55 -17.49
CA PRO A 45 -3.70 -17.27 -16.24
C PRO A 45 -2.66 -17.12 -15.12
N ALA A 46 -2.82 -16.08 -14.29
CA ALA A 46 -1.90 -15.81 -13.21
C ALA A 46 -1.91 -16.96 -12.20
N GLN A 47 -0.75 -17.48 -11.87
CA GLN A 47 -0.57 -18.48 -10.83
C GLN A 47 -0.50 -17.75 -9.47
N VAL A 48 -1.53 -17.90 -8.66
CA VAL A 48 -1.60 -17.24 -7.36
C VAL A 48 -0.54 -17.81 -6.41
N PHE A 49 0.31 -16.95 -5.87
CA PHE A 49 1.23 -17.33 -4.81
C PHE A 49 0.48 -17.35 -3.47
N ASP A 50 0.49 -18.48 -2.80
CA ASP A 50 -0.28 -18.70 -1.56
C ASP A 50 0.39 -18.05 -0.34
N ALA A 51 0.59 -16.75 -0.38
CA ALA A 51 1.03 -15.95 0.75
C ALA A 51 0.17 -14.68 0.85
N ARG A 52 0.20 -14.05 2.01
CA ARG A 52 -0.50 -12.80 2.29
C ARG A 52 0.52 -11.68 2.48
N VAL A 53 0.20 -10.50 1.97
CA VAL A 53 0.90 -9.26 2.31
C VAL A 53 -0.03 -8.42 3.17
N VAL A 54 0.49 -7.88 4.26
CA VAL A 54 -0.23 -6.96 5.14
C VAL A 54 0.47 -5.61 5.12
N VAL A 55 -0.26 -4.55 4.93
CA VAL A 55 0.24 -3.19 5.15
C VAL A 55 -0.35 -2.67 6.46
N ASP A 56 0.54 -2.48 7.42
CA ASP A 56 0.20 -1.95 8.73
C ASP A 56 0.10 -0.42 8.67
N LEU A 57 -1.11 0.12 8.63
CA LEU A 57 -1.40 1.56 8.55
C LEU A 57 -1.43 2.25 9.93
N GLY A 58 -1.16 1.53 11.01
CA GLY A 58 -1.22 2.04 12.39
C GLY A 58 -0.15 3.10 12.73
N PHE A 59 0.38 3.82 11.74
CA PHE A 59 1.39 4.89 11.90
C PHE A 59 0.90 6.25 11.40
N ASP A 60 -0.39 6.40 11.18
CA ASP A 60 -0.96 7.62 10.59
C ASP A 60 -0.55 8.88 11.35
N ASP A 61 -0.59 8.85 12.68
CA ASP A 61 -0.27 9.99 13.56
C ASP A 61 1.22 10.42 13.50
N LEU A 62 2.11 9.55 12.99
CA LEU A 62 3.53 9.83 12.83
C LEU A 62 3.89 10.49 11.49
N MET A 63 2.92 10.61 10.60
CA MET A 63 3.13 11.15 9.25
C MET A 63 2.53 12.54 9.09
N THR A 64 3.13 13.34 8.23
CA THR A 64 2.54 14.61 7.74
C THR A 64 1.43 14.33 6.72
N VAL A 65 0.64 15.35 6.36
CA VAL A 65 -0.42 15.24 5.34
C VAL A 65 0.16 14.83 3.98
N ASP A 66 1.33 15.35 3.62
CA ASP A 66 1.99 14.99 2.36
C ASP A 66 2.48 13.54 2.37
N GLU A 67 2.97 13.06 3.51
CA GLU A 67 3.42 11.69 3.70
C GLU A 67 2.24 10.70 3.64
N THR A 68 1.12 10.99 4.29
CA THR A 68 -0.10 10.16 4.19
C THR A 68 -0.67 10.15 2.78
N THR A 69 -0.63 11.31 2.09
CA THR A 69 -1.02 11.43 0.68
C THR A 69 -0.12 10.58 -0.23
N SER A 70 1.19 10.58 0.04
CA SER A 70 2.17 9.75 -0.68
C SER A 70 1.92 8.27 -0.45
N LEU A 71 1.70 7.85 0.80
CA LEU A 71 1.39 6.46 1.13
C LEU A 71 0.13 5.98 0.43
N ALA A 72 -0.95 6.77 0.45
CA ALA A 72 -2.17 6.42 -0.27
C ALA A 72 -1.95 6.20 -1.78
N ALA A 73 -1.03 6.95 -2.40
CA ALA A 73 -0.64 6.71 -3.78
C ALA A 73 0.13 5.39 -3.94
N GLN A 74 1.05 5.08 -3.01
CA GLN A 74 1.82 3.83 -3.01
C GLN A 74 0.92 2.59 -2.88
N LEU A 75 -0.14 2.64 -2.06
CA LEU A 75 -1.12 1.56 -1.96
C LEU A 75 -1.84 1.31 -3.29
N GLY A 76 -2.12 2.37 -4.05
CA GLY A 76 -2.64 2.24 -5.41
C GLY A 76 -1.67 1.56 -6.38
N TYR A 77 -0.37 1.87 -6.29
CA TYR A 77 0.67 1.20 -7.07
C TYR A 77 0.84 -0.26 -6.64
N LEU A 78 0.88 -0.55 -5.34
CA LEU A 78 0.92 -1.91 -4.80
C LEU A 78 -0.20 -2.77 -5.39
N TYR A 79 -1.44 -2.26 -5.37
CA TYR A 79 -2.56 -2.93 -6.01
C TYR A 79 -2.31 -3.19 -7.50
N GLY A 80 -1.85 -2.18 -8.23
CA GLY A 80 -1.57 -2.28 -9.67
C GLY A 80 -0.52 -3.35 -9.98
N VAL A 81 0.58 -3.37 -9.23
CA VAL A 81 1.66 -4.35 -9.36
C VAL A 81 1.16 -5.76 -9.06
N ASN A 82 0.52 -5.97 -7.91
CA ASN A 82 0.00 -7.28 -7.53
C ASN A 82 -1.02 -7.80 -8.56
N ARG A 83 -1.91 -6.94 -9.04
CA ARG A 83 -2.92 -7.31 -10.04
C ARG A 83 -2.32 -7.71 -11.38
N SER A 84 -1.22 -7.09 -11.80
CA SER A 84 -0.57 -7.34 -13.10
C SER A 84 0.48 -8.44 -13.06
N SER A 85 0.86 -8.90 -11.87
CA SER A 85 1.83 -9.97 -11.65
C SER A 85 1.37 -11.27 -12.27
N SER A 86 2.32 -12.07 -12.78
CA SER A 86 2.10 -13.48 -13.16
C SER A 86 1.90 -14.37 -11.92
N HIS A 87 2.45 -13.96 -10.78
CA HIS A 87 2.35 -14.64 -9.48
C HIS A 87 1.84 -13.65 -8.42
N PRO A 88 0.56 -13.23 -8.48
CA PRO A 88 0.04 -12.30 -7.50
C PRO A 88 -0.08 -13.00 -6.14
N PHE A 89 0.15 -12.26 -5.07
CA PHE A 89 -0.18 -12.72 -3.72
C PHE A 89 -1.66 -13.06 -3.62
N ARG A 90 -1.97 -14.10 -2.84
CA ARG A 90 -3.34 -14.53 -2.58
C ARG A 90 -4.21 -13.38 -2.10
N GLU A 91 -3.67 -12.58 -1.20
CA GLU A 91 -4.38 -11.50 -0.54
C GLU A 91 -3.43 -10.39 -0.09
N VAL A 92 -3.89 -9.15 -0.16
CA VAL A 92 -3.28 -7.98 0.47
C VAL A 92 -4.27 -7.42 1.48
N VAL A 93 -3.84 -7.25 2.73
CA VAL A 93 -4.68 -6.76 3.82
C VAL A 93 -4.15 -5.41 4.31
N PHE A 94 -5.03 -4.45 4.50
CA PHE A 94 -4.73 -3.20 5.18
C PHE A 94 -5.24 -3.26 6.61
N THR A 95 -4.37 -3.01 7.61
CA THR A 95 -4.71 -3.02 9.03
C THR A 95 -4.42 -1.67 9.67
N GLY A 96 -4.96 -1.43 10.87
CA GLY A 96 -4.65 -0.22 11.63
C GLY A 96 -5.28 1.06 11.10
N ALA A 97 -6.32 0.94 10.27
CA ALA A 97 -7.02 2.08 9.69
C ALA A 97 -8.04 2.75 10.64
N ASP A 98 -8.19 2.21 11.85
CA ASP A 98 -9.11 2.71 12.88
C ASP A 98 -8.52 3.79 13.80
N ARG A 99 -7.29 4.23 13.56
CA ARG A 99 -6.52 5.22 14.35
C ARG A 99 -6.34 4.89 15.84
N ILE A 100 -7.04 3.90 16.34
CA ILE A 100 -7.07 3.57 17.78
C ILE A 100 -6.05 2.46 18.08
N SER A 101 -5.93 1.48 17.19
CA SER A 101 -5.14 0.27 17.41
C SER A 101 -3.62 0.50 17.51
N GLY A 102 -3.11 1.62 17.01
CA GLY A 102 -1.68 1.97 17.16
C GLY A 102 -1.34 2.65 18.48
N ARG A 103 -2.30 3.25 19.17
CA ARG A 103 -2.08 4.07 20.38
C ARG A 103 -1.84 3.25 21.65
N GLY A 104 -2.29 2.00 21.71
CA GLY A 104 -2.23 1.19 22.92
C GLY A 104 -0.87 0.57 23.24
N LEU A 105 0.08 0.60 22.32
CA LEU A 105 1.33 -0.14 22.45
C LEU A 105 2.51 0.67 23.02
N GLY A 106 2.28 1.92 23.47
CA GLY A 106 3.32 2.73 24.10
C GLY A 106 4.51 3.14 23.21
N PHE A 107 4.42 2.89 21.89
CA PHE A 107 5.47 3.21 20.92
C PHE A 107 5.45 4.64 20.42
N PHE A 108 4.35 5.35 20.69
CA PHE A 108 4.21 6.74 20.31
C PHE A 108 4.85 7.62 21.38
N PRO A 109 5.57 8.67 20.99
CA PRO A 109 6.05 9.63 21.96
C PRO A 109 4.87 10.16 22.78
N PRO A 110 5.03 10.37 24.11
CA PRO A 110 3.98 10.92 24.93
C PRO A 110 3.47 12.22 24.31
N GLU A 111 2.17 12.46 24.40
CA GLU A 111 1.51 13.65 23.88
C GLU A 111 2.25 14.90 24.36
N GLY A 112 3.01 15.55 23.50
CA GLY A 112 3.86 16.70 23.85
C GLY A 112 4.75 17.20 22.73
N GLY A 113 4.93 16.42 21.69
CA GLY A 113 5.54 16.90 20.45
C GLY A 113 4.52 17.72 19.67
N ALA A 114 4.75 19.03 19.57
CA ALA A 114 3.87 20.05 19.00
C ALA A 114 3.59 19.83 17.49
N ASN A 115 2.84 18.81 17.15
CA ASN A 115 2.18 18.65 15.87
C ASN A 115 0.67 18.52 16.14
N THR A 116 0.07 19.61 16.58
CA THR A 116 -1.37 19.81 16.47
C THR A 116 -1.71 19.88 14.99
N PHE A 117 -1.93 18.72 14.38
CA PHE A 117 -2.47 18.68 13.03
C PHE A 117 -3.92 19.17 13.09
N PRO A 118 -4.30 20.10 12.19
CA PRO A 118 -5.69 20.48 12.09
C PRO A 118 -6.51 19.22 11.84
N SER A 119 -7.50 19.00 12.70
CA SER A 119 -8.51 17.96 12.46
C SER A 119 -9.12 18.22 11.08
N MET A 120 -8.92 17.28 10.15
CA MET A 120 -9.67 17.32 8.91
C MET A 120 -11.16 17.33 9.27
N PRO A 121 -11.99 18.15 8.60
CA PRO A 121 -13.42 18.15 8.85
C PRO A 121 -13.93 16.72 8.70
N SER A 122 -14.72 16.29 9.66
CA SER A 122 -15.35 14.98 9.69
C SER A 122 -16.14 14.79 8.38
N THR A 123 -15.51 14.13 7.43
CA THR A 123 -16.26 13.68 6.25
C THR A 123 -17.21 12.61 6.73
N SER A 124 -18.49 12.84 6.45
CA SER A 124 -19.67 12.01 6.66
C SER A 124 -19.43 10.63 7.33
N GLU A 125 -20.28 10.28 8.27
CA GLU A 125 -20.34 9.04 9.08
C GLU A 125 -20.27 7.71 8.29
N SER A 126 -20.06 7.75 6.99
CA SER A 126 -20.01 6.59 6.09
C SER A 126 -18.60 6.19 5.64
N SER A 127 -17.53 6.85 6.11
CA SER A 127 -16.16 6.45 5.73
C SER A 127 -15.73 5.23 6.53
N LEU A 128 -15.39 4.14 5.84
CA LEU A 128 -14.79 2.92 6.42
C LEU A 128 -13.41 3.19 7.01
N PHE A 129 -12.77 4.28 6.62
CA PHE A 129 -11.46 4.69 7.11
C PHE A 129 -11.59 5.83 8.11
N GLN A 130 -11.01 5.66 9.28
CA GLN A 130 -10.88 6.71 10.27
C GLN A 130 -9.51 7.40 10.21
N ASP A 131 -8.54 6.77 9.55
CA ASP A 131 -7.21 7.31 9.32
C ASP A 131 -7.14 8.21 8.07
N ARG A 132 -6.12 9.09 8.01
CA ARG A 132 -5.93 10.03 6.90
C ARG A 132 -5.50 9.33 5.61
N VAL A 133 -4.73 8.24 5.72
CA VAL A 133 -4.30 7.46 4.55
C VAL A 133 -5.50 6.89 3.83
N GLY A 134 -6.41 6.27 4.56
CA GLY A 134 -7.63 5.72 4.01
C GLY A 134 -8.56 6.79 3.43
N GLN A 135 -8.68 7.95 4.09
CA GLN A 135 -9.44 9.09 3.56
C GLN A 135 -8.84 9.58 2.22
N HIS A 136 -7.50 9.66 2.12
CA HIS A 136 -6.84 10.01 0.86
C HIS A 136 -7.06 8.95 -0.22
N MET A 137 -7.09 7.66 0.13
CA MET A 137 -7.43 6.59 -0.81
C MET A 137 -8.85 6.75 -1.33
N GLU A 138 -9.80 7.03 -0.45
CA GLU A 138 -11.21 7.22 -0.80
C GLU A 138 -11.36 8.35 -1.82
N VAL A 139 -10.77 9.50 -1.56
CA VAL A 139 -10.82 10.68 -2.44
C VAL A 139 -10.10 10.42 -3.77
N LYS A 140 -8.89 9.86 -3.74
CA LYS A 140 -8.09 9.64 -4.96
C LYS A 140 -8.67 8.59 -5.88
N SER A 141 -9.21 7.53 -5.32
CA SER A 141 -9.79 6.43 -6.09
C SER A 141 -11.28 6.62 -6.39
N VAL A 142 -11.91 7.68 -5.81
CA VAL A 142 -13.36 7.90 -5.88
C VAL A 142 -14.12 6.61 -5.46
N GLY A 143 -13.70 6.01 -4.35
CA GLY A 143 -14.27 4.77 -3.82
C GLY A 143 -13.99 3.51 -4.64
N MET A 144 -13.23 3.60 -5.72
CA MET A 144 -12.94 2.43 -6.58
C MET A 144 -12.09 1.36 -5.91
N TRP A 145 -11.34 1.69 -4.86
CA TRP A 145 -10.55 0.74 -4.10
C TRP A 145 -11.38 -0.44 -3.55
N ARG A 146 -12.66 -0.23 -3.26
CA ARG A 146 -13.61 -1.28 -2.83
C ARG A 146 -13.81 -2.39 -3.86
N ARG A 147 -13.49 -2.12 -5.13
CA ARG A 147 -13.54 -3.08 -6.23
C ARG A 147 -12.18 -3.74 -6.52
N TRP A 148 -11.16 -3.42 -5.72
CA TRP A 148 -9.85 -4.01 -5.91
C TRP A 148 -9.88 -5.49 -5.53
N LYS A 149 -9.50 -6.33 -6.48
CA LYS A 149 -9.45 -7.78 -6.26
C LYS A 149 -8.29 -8.13 -5.35
N ARG A 150 -8.49 -9.09 -4.46
CA ARG A 150 -7.49 -9.56 -3.48
C ARG A 150 -7.04 -8.50 -2.47
N ILE A 151 -7.78 -7.42 -2.32
CA ILE A 151 -7.55 -6.43 -1.26
C ILE A 151 -8.63 -6.63 -0.20
N LYS A 152 -8.22 -6.65 1.06
CA LYS A 152 -9.11 -6.64 2.23
C LYS A 152 -8.73 -5.49 3.14
N LEU A 153 -9.71 -4.92 3.80
CA LEU A 153 -9.54 -4.00 4.89
C LEU A 153 -9.89 -4.72 6.18
N GLN A 154 -8.94 -4.74 7.12
CA GLN A 154 -9.20 -5.09 8.50
C GLN A 154 -9.67 -3.83 9.20
N GLU A 155 -10.97 -3.71 9.40
CA GLU A 155 -11.59 -2.45 9.83
C GLU A 155 -11.22 -2.07 11.26
N TYR A 156 -10.96 -3.06 12.12
CA TYR A 156 -10.70 -2.84 13.54
C TYR A 156 -9.57 -3.73 14.06
N GLY A 157 -8.93 -3.29 15.14
CA GLY A 157 -8.11 -4.12 15.99
C GLY A 157 -6.64 -4.25 15.58
N GLY A 158 -6.10 -3.37 14.75
CA GLY A 158 -4.68 -3.34 14.43
C GLY A 158 -4.13 -4.63 13.80
N LEU A 159 -2.82 -4.83 13.93
CA LEU A 159 -2.13 -5.99 13.40
C LEU A 159 -2.49 -7.29 14.15
N GLU A 160 -2.69 -7.20 15.45
CA GLU A 160 -3.03 -8.33 16.33
C GLU A 160 -4.37 -8.98 15.99
N ALA A 161 -5.29 -8.23 15.40
CA ALA A 161 -6.57 -8.78 14.95
C ALA A 161 -6.42 -9.84 13.86
N LEU A 162 -5.28 -9.89 13.18
CA LEU A 162 -5.03 -10.93 12.17
C LEU A 162 -5.00 -12.34 12.76
N TRP A 163 -4.55 -12.51 14.00
CA TRP A 163 -4.45 -13.83 14.66
C TRP A 163 -5.37 -14.00 15.85
N HIS A 164 -5.88 -12.93 16.44
CA HIS A 164 -6.88 -13.01 17.51
C HIS A 164 -8.32 -12.89 16.99
N GLY A 165 -8.49 -12.31 15.81
CA GLY A 165 -9.77 -11.81 15.36
C GLY A 165 -10.19 -10.54 16.10
N HIS A 166 -11.32 -9.98 15.77
CA HIS A 166 -11.91 -8.85 16.47
C HIS A 166 -13.42 -8.82 16.27
N LYS A 167 -14.18 -8.74 17.37
CA LYS A 167 -15.66 -8.82 17.36
C LYS A 167 -16.13 -10.03 16.53
N ASP A 168 -16.85 -9.80 15.45
CA ASP A 168 -17.40 -10.83 14.57
C ASP A 168 -16.43 -11.29 13.47
N GLN A 169 -15.20 -10.75 13.44
CA GLN A 169 -14.17 -11.11 12.47
C GLN A 169 -13.28 -12.23 12.99
N LEU A 170 -13.28 -13.36 12.29
CA LEU A 170 -12.41 -14.48 12.62
C LEU A 170 -10.95 -14.19 12.32
N PRO A 171 -10.01 -14.84 13.04
CA PRO A 171 -8.60 -14.82 12.70
C PRO A 171 -8.36 -15.19 11.24
N VAL A 172 -7.41 -14.56 10.60
CA VAL A 172 -7.08 -14.80 9.19
C VAL A 172 -5.78 -15.59 9.02
N CYS A 173 -4.97 -15.69 10.07
CA CYS A 173 -3.71 -16.45 10.10
C CYS A 173 -3.34 -16.81 11.54
N ASP A 174 -2.40 -17.76 11.69
CA ASP A 174 -1.73 -18.01 12.94
C ASP A 174 -0.59 -17.00 13.15
N LYS A 175 -0.35 -16.60 14.40
CA LYS A 175 0.70 -15.65 14.77
C LYS A 175 2.09 -16.11 14.35
N GLN A 176 2.37 -17.41 14.46
CA GLN A 176 3.65 -18.03 14.08
C GLN A 176 3.97 -17.93 12.58
N ASP A 177 2.95 -17.67 11.74
CA ASP A 177 3.10 -17.50 10.31
C ASP A 177 3.27 -16.04 9.90
N VAL A 178 3.24 -15.12 10.87
CA VAL A 178 3.40 -13.69 10.64
C VAL A 178 4.88 -13.31 10.72
N ILE A 179 5.37 -12.63 9.69
CA ILE A 179 6.74 -12.11 9.60
C ILE A 179 6.67 -10.62 9.30
N TYR A 180 7.18 -9.81 10.21
CA TYR A 180 7.25 -8.36 10.01
C TYR A 180 8.53 -8.02 9.25
N LEU A 181 8.39 -7.42 8.07
CA LEU A 181 9.51 -7.05 7.21
C LEU A 181 10.03 -5.67 7.60
N THR A 182 11.30 -5.60 7.94
CA THR A 182 12.00 -4.36 8.28
C THR A 182 13.47 -4.45 7.90
N ALA A 183 14.09 -3.32 7.59
CA ALA A 183 15.53 -3.26 7.36
C ALA A 183 16.35 -3.27 8.66
N ASP A 184 15.67 -3.10 9.81
CA ASP A 184 16.30 -2.95 11.13
C ASP A 184 16.54 -4.31 11.82
N THR A 185 16.94 -5.34 11.07
CA THR A 185 17.28 -6.67 11.57
C THR A 185 18.33 -7.31 10.68
N ASP A 186 19.12 -8.24 11.24
CA ASP A 186 20.08 -9.05 10.49
C ASP A 186 19.49 -10.37 9.97
N ASP A 187 18.31 -10.78 10.48
CA ASP A 187 17.62 -11.95 9.97
C ASP A 187 17.09 -11.71 8.55
N THR A 188 17.76 -12.32 7.58
CA THR A 188 17.45 -12.15 6.15
C THR A 188 16.71 -13.39 5.61
N ILE A 189 15.55 -13.21 5.03
CA ILE A 189 14.82 -14.27 4.33
C ILE A 189 15.18 -14.25 2.84
N ALA A 190 15.68 -15.37 2.33
CA ALA A 190 16.08 -15.51 0.92
C ALA A 190 14.89 -15.70 -0.02
N THR A 191 13.83 -16.34 0.47
CA THR A 191 12.63 -16.68 -0.31
C THR A 191 11.38 -16.44 0.52
N LEU A 192 10.30 -16.11 -0.16
CA LEU A 192 8.97 -16.08 0.46
C LEU A 192 8.38 -17.50 0.44
N GLU A 193 7.70 -17.87 1.53
CA GLU A 193 7.13 -19.19 1.71
C GLU A 193 5.61 -19.14 1.56
N PRO A 194 4.98 -20.17 0.95
CA PRO A 194 3.53 -20.31 0.95
C PRO A 194 2.97 -20.41 2.38
N GLY A 195 1.74 -19.98 2.58
CA GLY A 195 1.07 -19.99 3.88
C GLY A 195 1.45 -18.83 4.80
N LYS A 196 2.57 -18.14 4.57
CA LYS A 196 3.05 -17.06 5.43
C LYS A 196 2.32 -15.74 5.17
N THR A 197 2.36 -14.89 6.20
CA THR A 197 1.82 -13.53 6.20
C THR A 197 2.97 -12.55 6.42
N TYR A 198 3.28 -11.76 5.39
CA TYR A 198 4.36 -10.78 5.40
C TYR A 198 3.81 -9.40 5.68
N VAL A 199 4.27 -8.77 6.76
CA VAL A 199 3.81 -7.43 7.17
C VAL A 199 4.82 -6.38 6.74
N ILE A 200 4.33 -5.32 6.17
CA ILE A 200 5.10 -4.13 5.78
C ILE A 200 4.58 -2.94 6.57
N GLY A 201 5.45 -2.16 7.18
CA GLY A 201 5.07 -0.90 7.83
C GLY A 201 4.56 0.10 6.80
N GLY A 202 3.31 0.49 6.91
CA GLY A 202 2.67 1.52 6.09
C GLY A 202 3.05 2.92 6.60
N ILE A 203 4.32 3.28 6.46
CA ILE A 203 4.84 4.56 6.91
C ILE A 203 5.74 5.20 5.85
N VAL A 204 5.57 6.50 5.64
CA VAL A 204 6.44 7.35 4.81
C VAL A 204 7.03 8.41 5.72
N ASP A 205 8.22 8.15 6.26
CA ASP A 205 8.84 9.01 7.28
C ASP A 205 10.26 9.47 6.92
N ARG A 206 10.76 9.08 5.72
CA ARG A 206 12.16 9.30 5.30
C ARG A 206 13.17 8.74 6.32
N ASN A 207 12.81 7.63 6.96
CA ASN A 207 13.61 6.95 7.98
C ASN A 207 13.87 7.81 9.25
N ARG A 208 12.90 8.63 9.60
CA ARG A 208 12.89 9.50 10.79
C ARG A 208 12.80 8.68 12.09
N TYR A 209 11.97 7.64 12.05
CA TYR A 209 11.70 6.78 13.19
C TYR A 209 12.45 5.45 13.08
N LYS A 210 13.67 5.45 13.65
CA LYS A 210 14.52 4.25 13.65
C LYS A 210 13.91 3.11 14.48
N HIS A 211 14.04 1.91 13.97
CA HIS A 211 13.57 0.68 14.64
C HIS A 211 12.08 0.65 14.99
N LEU A 212 11.26 1.54 14.43
CA LEU A 212 9.84 1.64 14.79
C LEU A 212 9.10 0.33 14.50
N CYS A 213 9.23 -0.20 13.29
CA CYS A 213 8.60 -1.45 12.88
C CYS A 213 9.14 -2.66 13.66
N ALA A 214 10.45 -2.70 13.89
CA ALA A 214 11.09 -3.78 14.66
C ALA A 214 10.58 -3.80 16.11
N LYS A 215 10.54 -2.64 16.78
CA LYS A 215 10.00 -2.52 18.14
C LYS A 215 8.51 -2.90 18.22
N LYS A 216 7.71 -2.51 17.23
CA LYS A 216 6.29 -2.91 17.17
C LYS A 216 6.15 -4.42 17.03
N ALA A 217 6.92 -5.03 16.15
CA ALA A 217 6.92 -6.49 15.98
C ALA A 217 7.38 -7.22 17.25
N GLU A 218 8.43 -6.73 17.91
CA GLU A 218 8.93 -7.27 19.19
C GLU A 218 7.85 -7.24 20.28
N ALA A 219 7.20 -6.09 20.46
CA ALA A 219 6.13 -5.99 21.47
C ALA A 219 4.94 -6.88 21.17
N LEU A 220 4.65 -7.12 19.90
CA LEU A 220 3.62 -8.09 19.50
C LEU A 220 4.11 -9.54 19.55
N GLY A 221 5.41 -9.76 19.81
CA GLY A 221 6.05 -11.07 19.77
C GLY A 221 5.94 -11.73 18.40
N VAL A 222 6.13 -10.94 17.33
CA VAL A 222 6.11 -11.37 15.94
C VAL A 222 7.55 -11.41 15.42
N ARG A 223 7.88 -12.45 14.64
CA ARG A 223 9.19 -12.57 13.99
C ARG A 223 9.45 -11.35 13.09
N VAL A 224 10.63 -10.79 13.15
CA VAL A 224 11.13 -9.80 12.20
C VAL A 224 12.07 -10.43 11.19
N ALA A 225 12.06 -9.94 9.96
CA ALA A 225 13.01 -10.35 8.94
C ALA A 225 13.26 -9.22 7.94
N ARG A 226 14.38 -9.31 7.23
CA ARG A 226 14.76 -8.41 6.15
C ARG A 226 14.69 -9.11 4.81
N LEU A 227 14.20 -8.40 3.78
CA LEU A 227 14.34 -8.86 2.40
C LEU A 227 15.78 -8.65 1.92
N PRO A 228 16.36 -9.57 1.12
CA PRO A 228 17.71 -9.46 0.57
C PRO A 228 17.76 -8.49 -0.61
N ILE A 229 17.29 -7.25 -0.39
CA ILE A 229 17.22 -6.25 -1.45
C ILE A 229 18.58 -5.57 -1.57
N ASP A 230 19.34 -5.99 -2.57
CA ASP A 230 20.60 -5.38 -2.95
C ASP A 230 20.40 -4.47 -4.17
N PRO A 231 21.03 -3.29 -4.23
CA PRO A 231 21.00 -2.42 -5.40
C PRO A 231 21.39 -3.09 -6.72
N SER A 232 22.17 -4.16 -6.67
CA SER A 232 22.56 -4.96 -7.84
C SER A 232 21.41 -5.73 -8.48
N PHE A 233 20.33 -6.02 -7.75
CA PHE A 233 19.13 -6.68 -8.30
C PHE A 233 18.25 -5.77 -9.17
N LEU A 234 18.56 -4.49 -9.21
CA LEU A 234 17.76 -3.51 -9.90
C LEU A 234 18.41 -3.16 -11.24
N ASP A 235 18.48 -4.14 -12.14
CA ASP A 235 19.03 -4.05 -13.50
C ASP A 235 19.06 -2.61 -14.06
N GLY A 236 20.22 -1.94 -13.96
CA GLY A 236 20.49 -0.66 -14.60
C GLY A 236 19.72 0.56 -14.08
N GLN A 237 18.81 0.43 -13.15
CA GLN A 237 18.17 1.57 -12.49
C GLN A 237 19.11 2.08 -11.38
N LYS A 238 19.69 3.27 -11.62
CA LYS A 238 20.46 3.97 -10.59
C LYS A 238 19.52 4.33 -9.43
N ILE A 239 19.48 3.47 -8.40
CA ILE A 239 18.94 3.91 -7.12
C ILE A 239 19.92 4.96 -6.59
N ASN A 240 19.52 6.23 -6.68
CA ASN A 240 20.24 7.28 -5.98
C ASN A 240 20.24 6.95 -4.49
N ALA A 241 21.28 6.29 -4.06
CA ALA A 241 21.90 6.12 -2.73
C ALA A 241 21.05 6.25 -1.43
N ARG A 242 19.74 6.34 -1.47
CA ARG A 242 18.91 6.30 -0.26
C ARG A 242 18.34 4.90 -0.10
N LYS A 243 18.86 4.15 0.87
CA LYS A 243 18.43 2.79 1.26
C LYS A 243 16.99 2.73 1.80
N VAL A 244 16.12 3.62 1.37
CA VAL A 244 14.73 3.67 1.79
C VAL A 244 13.86 3.23 0.63
N LEU A 245 13.21 2.10 0.79
CA LEU A 245 12.27 1.56 -0.18
C LEU A 245 10.85 2.01 0.15
N THR A 246 10.02 2.06 -0.87
CA THR A 246 8.60 2.35 -0.73
C THR A 246 7.78 1.07 -0.56
N VAL A 247 6.53 1.20 -0.14
CA VAL A 247 5.61 0.06 0.10
C VAL A 247 5.24 -0.69 -1.18
N ASN A 248 5.50 -0.11 -2.35
CA ASN A 248 5.21 -0.69 -3.66
C ASN A 248 6.40 -1.33 -4.33
#